data_8f581fae14b8ec1369e71d196fffda33
#
_entry.id   8f581fae14b8ec1369e71d196fffda33
#
_cell.length_a   1.000
_cell.length_b   1.000
_cell.length_c   1.000
_cell.angle_alpha   90.00
_cell.angle_beta   90.00
_cell.angle_gamma   90.00
#
_symmetry.space_group_name_H-M   'P 1'
#
loop_
_entity.id
_entity.type
_entity.pdbx_description
1 polymer ?
#
loop_
_entity_poly.entity_id
_entity_poly.type
_entity_poly.pdbx_seq_one_letter_code
_entity_poly.pdbx_strand_id
1 'polypeptide(L)' 'ATYADELDHEDNATKLDLAKIYIDMEDHEAARDILLTVLKEGTPTQRAEAHRLSLEIT' A
#
# COMPACT_ATOMS: atom_id res chain seq x y z
N ALA A 1 9.18 -22.09 4.09
CA ALA A 1 8.64 -20.93 3.37
C ALA A 1 8.56 -21.23 1.89
N THR A 2 7.51 -20.79 1.30
CA THR A 2 7.29 -21.02 -0.10
C THR A 2 7.55 -19.72 -0.86
N TYR A 3 7.73 -19.87 -2.15
CA TYR A 3 7.88 -18.73 -3.03
C TYR A 3 6.69 -17.77 -2.90
N ALA A 4 5.49 -18.32 -2.72
CA ALA A 4 4.29 -17.50 -2.58
C ALA A 4 4.31 -16.66 -1.30
N ASP A 5 4.83 -17.21 -0.21
CA ASP A 5 4.93 -16.45 1.04
C ASP A 5 5.86 -15.25 0.89
N GLU A 6 6.97 -15.44 0.19
CA GLU A 6 7.90 -14.35 -0.06
C GLU A 6 7.28 -13.27 -0.94
N LEU A 7 6.52 -13.68 -1.94
CA LEU A 7 5.82 -12.73 -2.80
C LEU A 7 4.78 -11.92 -2.04
N ASP A 8 4.08 -12.56 -1.10
CA ASP A 8 3.05 -11.86 -0.32
C ASP A 8 3.68 -10.75 0.53
N HIS A 9 4.84 -11.01 1.13
CA HIS A 9 5.53 -9.99 1.92
C HIS A 9 6.00 -8.83 1.06
N GLU A 10 6.58 -9.14 -0.10
CA GLU A 10 7.04 -8.11 -1.03
C GLU A 10 5.88 -7.34 -1.62
N ASP A 11 4.74 -8.02 -1.81
CA ASP A 11 3.58 -7.42 -2.44
C ASP A 11 3.04 -6.21 -1.66
N ASN A 12 3.00 -6.29 -0.34
CA ASN A 12 2.52 -5.15 0.45
C ASN A 12 3.48 -3.97 0.35
N ALA A 13 4.78 -4.21 0.38
CA ALA A 13 5.75 -3.14 0.21
C ALA A 13 5.64 -2.54 -1.19
N THR A 14 5.46 -3.38 -2.21
CA THR A 14 5.28 -2.94 -3.58
C THR A 14 4.00 -2.12 -3.72
N LYS A 15 2.93 -2.54 -3.04
CA LYS A 15 1.67 -1.79 -3.07
C LYS A 15 1.84 -0.39 -2.49
N LEU A 16 2.61 -0.26 -1.41
CA LEU A 16 2.87 1.07 -0.84
C LEU A 16 3.62 1.95 -1.84
N ASP A 17 4.60 1.39 -2.54
CA ASP A 17 5.32 2.13 -3.56
C ASP A 17 4.40 2.55 -4.71
N LEU A 18 3.55 1.64 -5.15
CA LEU A 18 2.58 1.95 -6.20
C LEU A 18 1.62 3.04 -5.75
N ALA A 19 1.16 3.00 -4.51
CA ALA A 19 0.27 4.03 -4.01
C ALA A 19 0.93 5.40 -4.09
N LYS A 20 2.22 5.48 -3.75
CA LYS A 20 2.95 6.75 -3.85
C LYS A 20 3.01 7.25 -5.29
N ILE A 21 3.22 6.34 -6.24
CA ILE A 21 3.26 6.71 -7.65
C ILE A 21 1.89 7.25 -8.09
N TYR A 22 0.82 6.58 -7.69
CA TYR A 22 -0.53 7.04 -8.05
C TYR A 22 -0.85 8.39 -7.40
N ILE A 23 -0.37 8.62 -6.18
CA ILE A 23 -0.55 9.92 -5.53
C ILE A 23 0.17 11.00 -6.34
N ASP A 24 1.38 10.73 -6.81
CA ASP A 24 2.12 11.67 -7.64
C ASP A 24 1.41 11.95 -8.95
N MET A 25 0.71 10.97 -9.49
CA MET A 25 -0.06 11.11 -10.72
C MET A 25 -1.43 11.74 -10.50
N GLU A 26 -1.76 12.03 -9.24
CA GLU A 26 -3.07 12.54 -8.84
C GLU A 26 -4.20 11.54 -9.13
N ASP A 27 -3.87 10.26 -9.21
CA ASP A 27 -4.86 9.20 -9.37
C ASP A 27 -5.23 8.70 -7.97
N HIS A 28 -5.98 9.52 -7.25
CA HIS A 28 -6.29 9.27 -5.84
C HIS A 28 -7.17 8.05 -5.63
N GLU A 29 -8.04 7.77 -6.58
CA GLU A 29 -8.93 6.61 -6.47
C GLU A 29 -8.14 5.31 -6.49
N ALA A 30 -7.20 5.18 -7.42
CA ALA A 30 -6.36 4.00 -7.50
C ALA A 30 -5.47 3.89 -6.26
N ALA A 31 -4.91 5.01 -5.81
CA ALA A 31 -4.08 5.02 -4.61
C ALA A 31 -4.88 4.56 -3.39
N ARG A 32 -6.11 5.04 -3.26
CA ARG A 32 -6.96 4.68 -2.13
C ARG A 32 -7.24 3.19 -2.10
N ASP A 33 -7.55 2.59 -3.24
CA ASP A 33 -7.84 1.16 -3.30
C ASP A 33 -6.63 0.35 -2.85
N ILE A 34 -5.45 0.74 -3.30
CA ILE A 34 -4.23 0.05 -2.92
C ILE A 34 -3.96 0.21 -1.42
N LEU A 35 -4.13 1.42 -0.90
CA LEU A 35 -3.89 1.67 0.52
C LEU A 35 -4.86 0.90 1.39
N LEU A 36 -6.13 0.77 0.98
CA LEU A 36 -7.09 -0.01 1.73
C LEU A 36 -6.67 -1.48 1.84
N THR A 37 -6.10 -2.03 0.78
CA THR A 37 -5.61 -3.41 0.80
C THR A 37 -4.47 -3.55 1.81
N VAL A 38 -3.53 -2.60 1.81
CA VAL A 38 -2.41 -2.63 2.77
C VAL A 38 -2.91 -2.48 4.20
N LEU A 39 -3.91 -1.63 4.41
CA LEU A 39 -4.50 -1.45 5.74
C LEU A 39 -5.11 -2.74 6.28
N LYS A 40 -5.59 -3.62 5.40
CA LYS A 40 -6.14 -4.90 5.79
C LYS A 40 -5.08 -5.97 5.99
N GLU A 41 -4.09 -6.02 5.13
CA GLU A 41 -3.18 -7.16 5.03
C GLU A 41 -1.75 -6.85 5.46
N GLY A 42 -1.40 -5.60 5.62
CA GLY A 42 -0.03 -5.22 5.90
C GLY A 42 0.39 -5.46 7.35
N THR A 43 1.69 -5.38 7.59
CA THR A 43 2.24 -5.39 8.94
C THR A 43 1.84 -4.10 9.66
N PRO A 44 2.00 -4.03 10.99
CA PRO A 44 1.69 -2.77 11.70
C PRO A 44 2.45 -1.57 11.13
N THR A 45 3.71 -1.74 10.75
CA THR A 45 4.48 -0.66 10.14
C THR A 45 3.91 -0.26 8.79
N GLN A 46 3.56 -1.24 7.97
CA GLN A 46 2.97 -0.98 6.67
C GLN A 46 1.61 -0.31 6.78
N ARG A 47 0.81 -0.72 7.75
CA ARG A 47 -0.49 -0.10 7.98
C ARG A 47 -0.36 1.35 8.42
N ALA A 48 0.63 1.64 9.27
CA ALA A 48 0.88 3.01 9.70
C ALA A 48 1.27 3.88 8.49
N GLU A 49 2.11 3.38 7.62
CA GLU A 49 2.50 4.12 6.43
C GLU A 49 1.31 4.31 5.48
N ALA A 50 0.50 3.27 5.30
CA ALA A 50 -0.68 3.37 4.44
C ALA A 50 -1.66 4.41 4.99
N HIS A 51 -1.83 4.44 6.31
CA HIS A 51 -2.69 5.42 6.94
C HIS A 51 -2.17 6.84 6.69
N ARG A 52 -0.85 7.04 6.87
CA ARG A 52 -0.24 8.34 6.62
C ARG A 52 -0.43 8.79 5.17
N LEU A 53 -0.22 7.87 4.23
CA LEU A 53 -0.41 8.19 2.82
C LEU A 53 -1.86 8.51 2.50
N SER A 54 -2.80 7.82 3.12
CA SER A 54 -4.22 8.08 2.86
C SER A 54 -4.64 9.48 3.31
N LEU A 55 -3.96 10.03 4.31
CA LEU A 55 -4.22 11.40 4.74
C LEU A 55 -3.80 12.42 3.68
N GLU A 56 -2.85 12.08 2.84
CA GLU A 56 -2.37 12.99 1.79
C GLU A 56 -3.36 13.13 0.64
N ILE A 57 -4.27 12.18 0.49
CA ILE A 57 -5.23 12.17 -0.62
C ILE A 57 -6.66 12.44 -0.17
N THR A 58 -6.85 12.83 1.05
CA THR A 58 -8.16 13.14 1.60
C THR A 58 -8.62 14.54 1.20
#